data_112ae3c1ec1ff8a39c6e88d751ca1ab6
#
_entry.id   112ae3c1ec1ff8a39c6e88d751ca1ab6
#
_cell.length_a   1.000
_cell.length_b   1.000
_cell.length_c   1.000
_cell.angle_alpha   90.00
_cell.angle_beta   90.00
_cell.angle_gamma   90.00
#
_symmetry.space_group_name_H-M   'P 1'
#
loop_
_entity.id
_entity.type
_entity.pdbx_description
1 polymer ?
#
loop_
_entity_poly.entity_id
_entity_poly.type
_entity_poly.pdbx_seq_one_letter_code
_entity_poly.pdbx_strand_id
1 'polypeptide(L)'
;MDFVLKHYQEGKFDTQKALRRFNEAHGIARKPRRRVLPCVSGMVAAAAAVILCVFLFRDNGHQIQLMANAVVQEFVLPDGSEVTLAPGSRLTYNEKSPRSTQLEGKAYFEVARDEAVPFEITADGAFVRVLGTKFMVDAGSSVKEVYVTEGKVLFAKSSVAEGVILTKDMQATLSSEANVPVIAVETDVNSIAWKRGSFIFDKTPLIDVLETLSEHYKVSFAATDLDKQLSGEFYAEDLDLIISLIESALDVHIIKR
;
A
#
# COMPACT_ATOMS: atom_id res chain seq x y z
N MET A 1 32.59 -8.18 80.52
CA MET A 1 31.36 -7.70 79.86
C MET A 1 30.43 -6.99 80.85
N ASP A 2 30.50 -7.27 82.13
CA ASP A 2 29.60 -6.69 83.17
C ASP A 2 29.79 -5.22 83.49
N PHE A 3 30.97 -4.65 83.28
CA PHE A 3 31.25 -3.25 83.61
C PHE A 3 30.54 -2.26 82.62
N VAL A 4 30.41 -2.63 81.39
CA VAL A 4 29.78 -1.77 80.34
C VAL A 4 28.26 -1.72 80.52
N LEU A 5 27.64 -2.82 80.90
CA LEU A 5 26.19 -2.90 81.10
C LEU A 5 25.72 -2.14 82.38
N LYS A 6 26.58 -2.02 83.41
CA LYS A 6 26.24 -1.38 84.67
C LYS A 6 26.30 0.17 84.66
N HIS A 7 26.88 0.74 83.58
CA HIS A 7 27.09 2.20 83.47
C HIS A 7 26.48 2.77 82.17
N TYR A 8 25.74 1.96 81.41
CA TYR A 8 25.03 2.42 80.20
C TYR A 8 23.79 3.21 80.64
N GLN A 9 23.78 4.52 80.40
CA GLN A 9 22.57 5.34 80.47
C GLN A 9 22.15 5.74 79.08
N GLU A 10 20.95 5.27 78.67
CA GLU A 10 20.36 5.64 77.43
C GLU A 10 20.25 7.17 77.29
N GLY A 11 20.69 7.70 76.14
CA GLY A 11 20.61 9.12 75.81
C GLY A 11 21.80 9.98 76.22
N LYS A 12 22.83 9.47 77.04
CA LYS A 12 24.01 10.25 77.48
C LYS A 12 25.17 10.27 76.49
N PHE A 13 25.10 9.40 75.41
CA PHE A 13 26.14 9.32 74.43
C PHE A 13 25.63 9.89 73.09
N ASP A 14 26.00 11.12 72.79
CA ASP A 14 25.71 11.75 71.54
C ASP A 14 26.69 11.20 70.47
N THR A 15 26.25 10.15 69.74
CA THR A 15 27.03 9.47 68.73
C THR A 15 27.41 10.41 67.60
N GLN A 16 26.60 11.40 67.30
CA GLN A 16 26.90 12.39 66.26
C GLN A 16 28.01 13.34 66.67
N LYS A 17 28.01 13.77 67.94
CA LYS A 17 29.03 14.65 68.49
C LYS A 17 30.36 13.91 68.62
N ALA A 18 30.34 12.65 69.01
CA ALA A 18 31.53 11.80 69.10
C ALA A 18 32.12 11.55 67.66
N LEU A 19 31.28 11.29 66.67
CA LEU A 19 31.71 11.09 65.28
C LEU A 19 32.29 12.38 64.65
N ARG A 20 31.77 13.55 65.02
CA ARG A 20 32.35 14.85 64.60
C ARG A 20 33.74 15.04 65.18
N ARG A 21 33.91 14.84 66.46
CA ARG A 21 35.23 14.97 67.14
C ARG A 21 36.25 13.98 66.57
N PHE A 22 35.86 12.77 66.31
CA PHE A 22 36.71 11.76 65.68
C PHE A 22 37.15 12.16 64.28
N ASN A 23 36.24 12.66 63.47
CA ASN A 23 36.52 13.09 62.06
C ASN A 23 37.44 14.36 62.09
N GLU A 24 37.24 15.29 63.06
CA GLU A 24 38.08 16.47 63.22
C GLU A 24 39.50 16.10 63.68
N ALA A 25 39.61 15.15 64.61
CA ALA A 25 40.92 14.71 65.15
C ALA A 25 41.76 13.94 64.14
N HIS A 26 41.11 13.27 63.15
CA HIS A 26 41.80 12.45 62.17
C HIS A 26 41.84 13.08 60.79
N GLY A 27 41.45 14.35 60.64
CA GLY A 27 41.54 15.05 59.35
C GLY A 27 40.64 14.48 58.21
N ILE A 28 39.58 13.72 58.57
CA ILE A 28 38.65 13.14 57.60
C ILE A 28 37.64 14.21 57.21
N ALA A 29 38.04 15.10 56.31
CA ALA A 29 37.14 16.06 55.69
C ALA A 29 36.16 15.33 54.80
N ARG A 30 34.88 15.34 55.11
CA ARG A 30 33.86 14.92 54.16
C ARG A 30 33.92 15.86 52.94
N LYS A 31 34.45 15.40 51.82
CA LYS A 31 34.31 16.12 50.55
C LYS A 31 32.82 16.38 50.37
N PRO A 32 32.39 17.62 50.11
CA PRO A 32 31.02 17.91 49.82
C PRO A 32 30.63 17.09 48.57
N ARG A 33 29.62 16.25 48.72
CA ARG A 33 29.01 15.58 47.58
C ARG A 33 28.51 16.69 46.64
N ARG A 34 29.29 17.03 45.62
CA ARG A 34 28.81 17.88 44.52
C ARG A 34 27.55 17.20 44.01
N ARG A 35 26.40 17.80 44.28
CA ARG A 35 25.14 17.45 43.61
C ARG A 35 25.34 17.81 42.15
N VAL A 36 25.70 16.81 41.32
CA VAL A 36 25.69 16.89 39.87
C VAL A 36 24.22 16.73 39.48
N LEU A 37 23.46 17.75 39.75
CA LEU A 37 22.12 17.99 39.22
C LEU A 37 22.14 19.45 38.81
N PRO A 38 21.69 19.83 37.64
CA PRO A 38 20.70 19.29 36.72
C PRO A 38 21.10 19.39 35.23
N CYS A 39 22.39 19.34 34.89
CA CYS A 39 22.77 19.50 33.46
C CYS A 39 22.29 18.36 32.57
N VAL A 40 22.13 17.15 33.11
CA VAL A 40 21.68 15.99 32.32
C VAL A 40 20.20 16.10 32.00
N SER A 41 19.36 16.62 32.91
CA SER A 41 17.92 16.80 32.66
C SER A 41 17.65 17.90 31.61
N GLY A 42 18.48 18.95 31.56
CA GLY A 42 18.41 19.99 30.55
C GLY A 42 18.75 19.47 29.13
N MET A 43 19.77 18.62 29.04
CA MET A 43 20.15 18.01 27.75
C MET A 43 19.09 17.03 27.21
N VAL A 44 18.48 16.24 28.11
CA VAL A 44 17.38 15.31 27.71
C VAL A 44 16.13 16.11 27.31
N ALA A 45 15.80 17.19 28.04
CA ALA A 45 14.67 18.05 27.67
C ALA A 45 14.93 18.80 26.36
N ALA A 46 16.15 19.26 26.09
CA ALA A 46 16.52 19.90 24.82
C ALA A 46 16.47 18.89 23.65
N ALA A 47 16.98 17.67 23.84
CA ALA A 47 16.90 16.62 22.82
C ALA A 47 15.44 16.23 22.54
N ALA A 48 14.60 16.07 23.56
CA ALA A 48 13.18 15.82 23.42
C ALA A 48 12.44 16.96 22.69
N ALA A 49 12.78 18.22 22.99
CA ALA A 49 12.23 19.39 22.32
C ALA A 49 12.65 19.45 20.83
N VAL A 50 13.91 19.13 20.52
CA VAL A 50 14.39 19.06 19.13
C VAL A 50 13.68 17.93 18.38
N ILE A 51 13.53 16.73 18.97
CA ILE A 51 12.79 15.61 18.37
C ILE A 51 11.32 15.99 18.15
N LEU A 52 10.70 16.63 19.16
CA LEU A 52 9.33 17.11 19.05
C LEU A 52 9.18 18.20 17.98
N CYS A 53 10.12 19.17 17.93
CA CYS A 53 10.16 20.16 16.86
C CYS A 53 10.33 19.51 15.48
N VAL A 54 11.27 18.59 15.31
CA VAL A 54 11.43 17.84 14.05
C VAL A 54 10.16 17.09 13.69
N PHE A 55 9.45 16.53 14.67
CA PHE A 55 8.18 15.82 14.45
C PHE A 55 7.03 16.78 14.11
N LEU A 56 6.93 17.93 14.79
CA LEU A 56 5.89 18.94 14.57
C LEU A 56 6.11 19.77 13.29
N PHE A 57 7.37 20.03 12.94
CA PHE A 57 7.74 20.78 11.72
C PHE A 57 8.12 19.88 10.54
N ARG A 58 7.89 18.56 10.66
CA ARG A 58 7.94 17.66 9.52
C ARG A 58 6.78 18.03 8.62
N ASP A 59 7.07 18.90 7.67
CA ASP A 59 6.14 19.29 6.63
C ASP A 59 5.78 18.04 5.81
N ASN A 60 4.64 17.45 6.15
CA ASN A 60 4.18 16.19 5.55
C ASN A 60 3.74 16.37 4.08
N GLY A 61 3.90 17.57 3.50
CA GLY A 61 3.42 17.87 2.15
C GLY A 61 1.89 17.81 2.06
N HIS A 62 1.34 18.36 1.00
CA HIS A 62 -0.10 18.27 0.74
C HIS A 62 -0.43 16.91 0.13
N GLN A 63 -1.50 16.29 0.61
CA GLN A 63 -2.07 15.12 -0.04
C GLN A 63 -2.94 15.59 -1.20
N ILE A 64 -2.66 15.07 -2.39
CA ILE A 64 -3.41 15.31 -3.61
C ILE A 64 -4.27 14.08 -3.88
N GLN A 65 -5.55 14.29 -4.16
CA GLN A 65 -6.48 13.25 -4.53
C GLN A 65 -6.94 13.44 -5.96
N LEU A 66 -6.77 12.43 -6.77
CA LEU A 66 -7.29 12.31 -8.13
C LEU A 66 -8.49 11.36 -8.08
N MET A 67 -9.60 11.73 -8.71
CA MET A 67 -10.83 10.93 -8.68
C MET A 67 -11.46 10.86 -10.07
N ALA A 68 -11.86 9.67 -10.45
CA ALA A 68 -12.72 9.44 -11.62
C ALA A 68 -14.15 9.15 -11.14
N ASN A 69 -15.07 10.08 -11.31
CA ASN A 69 -16.45 9.92 -10.81
C ASN A 69 -17.26 8.92 -11.64
N ALA A 70 -17.79 9.36 -12.79
CA ALA A 70 -18.71 8.56 -13.60
C ALA A 70 -18.08 8.03 -14.89
N VAL A 71 -16.95 8.57 -15.31
CA VAL A 71 -16.25 8.23 -16.54
C VAL A 71 -14.78 7.94 -16.27
N VAL A 72 -14.14 7.23 -17.18
CA VAL A 72 -12.68 7.03 -17.16
C VAL A 72 -11.98 8.38 -17.25
N GLN A 73 -10.98 8.60 -16.42
CA GLN A 73 -10.19 9.84 -16.41
C GLN A 73 -8.69 9.54 -16.40
N GLU A 74 -7.96 10.33 -17.18
CA GLU A 74 -6.50 10.25 -17.31
C GLU A 74 -5.84 11.43 -16.59
N PHE A 75 -4.75 11.14 -15.89
CA PHE A 75 -3.98 12.10 -15.12
C PHE A 75 -2.49 11.89 -15.38
N VAL A 76 -1.73 12.99 -15.37
CA VAL A 76 -0.26 12.94 -15.39
C VAL A 76 0.24 13.35 -14.02
N LEU A 77 1.07 12.50 -13.42
CA LEU A 77 1.69 12.74 -12.12
C LEU A 77 2.95 13.65 -12.27
N PRO A 78 3.42 14.27 -11.16
CA PRO A 78 4.60 15.15 -11.22
C PRO A 78 5.89 14.48 -11.67
N ASP A 79 5.99 13.14 -11.56
CA ASP A 79 7.15 12.36 -12.03
C ASP A 79 7.07 11.97 -13.51
N GLY A 80 6.03 12.44 -14.22
CA GLY A 80 5.78 12.12 -15.62
C GLY A 80 5.07 10.77 -15.85
N SER A 81 4.69 10.07 -14.79
CA SER A 81 3.85 8.85 -14.92
C SER A 81 2.42 9.22 -15.29
N GLU A 82 1.79 8.39 -16.11
CA GLU A 82 0.39 8.54 -16.51
C GLU A 82 -0.48 7.51 -15.77
N VAL A 83 -1.62 7.95 -15.30
CA VAL A 83 -2.58 7.11 -14.58
C VAL A 83 -3.97 7.30 -15.16
N THR A 84 -4.58 6.20 -15.59
CA THR A 84 -5.99 6.16 -16.00
C THR A 84 -6.80 5.53 -14.88
N LEU A 85 -7.75 6.27 -14.34
CA LEU A 85 -8.66 5.80 -13.30
C LEU A 85 -9.97 5.32 -13.93
N ALA A 86 -10.42 4.13 -13.55
CA ALA A 86 -11.76 3.65 -13.87
C ALA A 86 -12.83 4.43 -13.08
N PRO A 87 -14.10 4.46 -13.55
CA PRO A 87 -15.19 5.12 -12.84
C PRO A 87 -15.29 4.68 -11.37
N GLY A 88 -15.48 5.63 -10.45
CA GLY A 88 -15.55 5.40 -9.01
C GLY A 88 -14.21 5.20 -8.31
N SER A 89 -13.08 5.28 -9.04
CA SER A 89 -11.75 5.05 -8.49
C SER A 89 -11.09 6.36 -8.03
N ARG A 90 -10.16 6.21 -7.07
CA ARG A 90 -9.41 7.31 -6.47
C ARG A 90 -7.94 6.94 -6.31
N LEU A 91 -7.07 7.88 -6.64
CA LEU A 91 -5.63 7.81 -6.36
C LEU A 91 -5.23 8.97 -5.45
N THR A 92 -4.55 8.66 -4.36
CA THR A 92 -4.02 9.65 -3.41
C THR A 92 -2.49 9.56 -3.39
N TYR A 93 -1.82 10.70 -3.43
CA TYR A 93 -0.36 10.76 -3.28
C TYR A 93 0.06 12.04 -2.54
N ASN A 94 1.28 12.04 -2.02
CA ASN A 94 1.86 13.22 -1.40
C ASN A 94 2.66 14.02 -2.44
N GLU A 95 2.45 15.33 -2.50
CA GLU A 95 3.12 16.23 -3.45
C GLU A 95 4.65 16.10 -3.43
N LYS A 96 5.23 15.86 -2.24
CA LYS A 96 6.69 15.67 -2.07
C LYS A 96 7.18 14.28 -2.39
N SER A 97 6.27 13.31 -2.53
CA SER A 97 6.57 11.91 -2.80
C SER A 97 5.56 11.34 -3.79
N PRO A 98 5.52 11.86 -5.04
CA PRO A 98 4.48 11.49 -6.00
C PRO A 98 4.53 10.02 -6.43
N ARG A 99 5.66 9.34 -6.20
CA ARG A 99 5.85 7.92 -6.50
C ARG A 99 5.42 6.98 -5.37
N SER A 100 4.87 7.51 -4.27
CA SER A 100 4.24 6.72 -3.19
C SER A 100 2.76 7.04 -3.16
N THR A 101 1.95 6.10 -3.64
CA THR A 101 0.52 6.31 -3.91
C THR A 101 -0.36 5.34 -3.16
N GLN A 102 -1.60 5.74 -2.94
CA GLN A 102 -2.67 4.89 -2.41
C GLN A 102 -3.81 4.84 -3.43
N LEU A 103 -4.19 3.63 -3.84
CA LEU A 103 -5.27 3.37 -4.78
C LEU A 103 -6.50 2.81 -4.08
N GLU A 104 -7.67 3.35 -4.42
CA GLU A 104 -8.99 2.80 -4.13
C GLU A 104 -9.70 2.57 -5.47
N GLY A 105 -10.16 1.35 -5.73
CA GLY A 105 -10.79 0.97 -6.99
C GLY A 105 -9.80 0.46 -8.03
N LYS A 106 -10.03 0.76 -9.31
CA LYS A 106 -9.29 0.24 -10.46
C LYS A 106 -8.53 1.34 -11.20
N ALA A 107 -7.27 1.08 -11.52
CA ALA A 107 -6.43 2.00 -12.29
C ALA A 107 -5.49 1.27 -13.24
N TYR A 108 -5.17 1.93 -14.35
CA TYR A 108 -4.09 1.54 -15.25
C TYR A 108 -2.96 2.56 -15.14
N PHE A 109 -1.73 2.08 -15.00
CA PHE A 109 -0.54 2.88 -14.78
C PHE A 109 0.44 2.72 -15.95
N GLU A 110 0.96 3.84 -16.44
CA GLU A 110 2.12 3.90 -17.33
C GLU A 110 3.21 4.67 -16.60
N VAL A 111 4.00 3.92 -15.82
CA VAL A 111 4.98 4.52 -14.91
C VAL A 111 6.24 4.91 -15.64
N ALA A 112 6.66 6.17 -15.51
CA ALA A 112 7.94 6.66 -16.00
C ALA A 112 9.10 5.90 -15.34
N ARG A 113 10.08 5.45 -16.16
CA ARG A 113 11.19 4.64 -15.67
C ARG A 113 12.13 5.46 -14.79
N ASP A 114 12.33 5.00 -13.57
CA ASP A 114 13.31 5.50 -12.62
C ASP A 114 13.78 4.34 -11.72
N GLU A 115 15.05 3.96 -11.86
CA GLU A 115 15.65 2.86 -11.09
C GLU A 115 16.11 3.31 -9.69
N ALA A 116 16.29 4.63 -9.48
CA ALA A 116 16.72 5.17 -8.20
C ALA A 116 15.58 5.33 -7.21
N VAL A 117 14.36 5.64 -7.72
CA VAL A 117 13.18 5.86 -6.90
C VAL A 117 12.03 4.98 -7.41
N PRO A 118 11.79 3.82 -6.79
CA PRO A 118 10.67 2.95 -7.16
C PRO A 118 9.32 3.65 -7.05
N PHE A 119 8.39 3.27 -7.92
CA PHE A 119 6.98 3.67 -7.80
C PHE A 119 6.22 2.62 -6.98
N GLU A 120 5.54 3.07 -5.94
CA GLU A 120 4.87 2.21 -4.97
C GLU A 120 3.39 2.54 -4.89
N ILE A 121 2.56 1.49 -4.90
CA ILE A 121 1.12 1.58 -4.74
C ILE A 121 0.69 0.74 -3.56
N THR A 122 -0.03 1.34 -2.63
CA THR A 122 -0.74 0.63 -1.57
C THR A 122 -2.22 0.62 -1.91
N ALA A 123 -2.85 -0.55 -1.86
CA ALA A 123 -4.23 -0.72 -2.28
C ALA A 123 -4.93 -1.74 -1.36
N ASP A 124 -5.57 -1.27 -0.29
CA ASP A 124 -6.39 -2.06 0.66
C ASP A 124 -5.81 -3.47 0.95
N GLY A 125 -4.65 -3.52 1.61
CA GLY A 125 -3.98 -4.79 1.94
C GLY A 125 -3.21 -5.43 0.78
N ALA A 126 -2.96 -4.69 -0.29
CA ALA A 126 -2.06 -5.06 -1.37
C ALA A 126 -0.96 -4.01 -1.55
N PHE A 127 0.19 -4.43 -1.99
CA PHE A 127 1.35 -3.61 -2.27
C PHE A 127 1.94 -3.96 -3.62
N VAL A 128 2.17 -2.93 -4.42
CA VAL A 128 2.76 -3.04 -5.76
C VAL A 128 3.98 -2.13 -5.84
N ARG A 129 5.08 -2.63 -6.41
CA ARG A 129 6.30 -1.85 -6.63
C ARG A 129 6.83 -2.09 -8.05
N VAL A 130 7.17 -0.99 -8.72
CA VAL A 130 7.70 -1.01 -10.07
C VAL A 130 8.82 0.03 -10.24
N LEU A 131 9.63 -0.11 -11.30
CA LEU A 131 10.67 0.85 -11.68
C LEU A 131 10.33 1.65 -12.95
N GLY A 132 9.41 1.12 -13.77
CA GLY A 132 8.98 1.69 -15.05
C GLY A 132 8.26 0.59 -15.83
N THR A 133 6.93 0.59 -15.79
CA THR A 133 6.10 -0.56 -16.14
C THR A 133 4.72 -0.06 -16.54
N LYS A 134 4.06 -0.76 -17.46
CA LYS A 134 2.65 -0.56 -17.78
C LYS A 134 1.85 -1.72 -17.22
N PHE A 135 0.85 -1.43 -16.40
CA PHE A 135 0.08 -2.46 -15.69
C PHE A 135 -1.24 -1.91 -15.17
N MET A 136 -2.16 -2.80 -14.91
CA MET A 136 -3.43 -2.53 -14.25
C MET A 136 -3.38 -3.04 -12.81
N VAL A 137 -4.01 -2.31 -11.91
CA VAL A 137 -4.34 -2.74 -10.55
C VAL A 137 -5.84 -2.59 -10.35
N ASP A 138 -6.50 -3.65 -9.93
CA ASP A 138 -7.89 -3.63 -9.46
C ASP A 138 -7.93 -3.95 -7.96
N ALA A 139 -8.28 -2.96 -7.17
CA ALA A 139 -8.45 -3.05 -5.72
C ALA A 139 -9.90 -2.80 -5.29
N GLY A 140 -10.83 -2.78 -6.23
CA GLY A 140 -12.25 -2.46 -5.98
C GLY A 140 -13.05 -3.61 -5.34
N SER A 141 -12.47 -4.80 -5.25
CA SER A 141 -13.13 -5.98 -4.68
C SER A 141 -12.33 -6.59 -3.51
N SER A 142 -12.87 -7.64 -2.89
CA SER A 142 -12.17 -8.41 -1.85
C SER A 142 -10.92 -9.14 -2.38
N VAL A 143 -10.89 -9.43 -3.67
CA VAL A 143 -9.74 -10.01 -4.37
C VAL A 143 -9.07 -8.90 -5.16
N LYS A 144 -7.81 -8.60 -4.82
CA LYS A 144 -7.00 -7.61 -5.54
C LYS A 144 -6.35 -8.29 -6.74
N GLU A 145 -6.26 -7.57 -7.85
CA GLU A 145 -5.74 -8.10 -9.10
C GLU A 145 -4.67 -7.16 -9.68
N VAL A 146 -3.63 -7.75 -10.25
CA VAL A 146 -2.60 -7.04 -11.01
C VAL A 146 -2.38 -7.76 -12.33
N TYR A 147 -2.47 -7.01 -13.44
CA TYR A 147 -2.15 -7.46 -14.79
C TYR A 147 -1.06 -6.60 -15.42
N VAL A 148 -0.02 -7.22 -15.98
CA VAL A 148 1.16 -6.52 -16.53
C VAL A 148 1.14 -6.57 -18.05
N THR A 149 1.13 -5.40 -18.69
CA THR A 149 1.20 -5.28 -20.15
C THR A 149 2.64 -5.04 -20.64
N GLU A 150 3.50 -4.40 -19.81
CA GLU A 150 4.89 -4.16 -20.16
C GLU A 150 5.74 -4.01 -18.89
N GLY A 151 6.95 -4.62 -18.88
CA GLY A 151 7.91 -4.47 -17.80
C GLY A 151 7.81 -5.53 -16.72
N LYS A 152 8.06 -5.14 -15.46
CA LYS A 152 8.07 -6.03 -14.29
C LYS A 152 7.39 -5.38 -13.10
N VAL A 153 6.60 -6.14 -12.37
CA VAL A 153 5.88 -5.73 -11.17
C VAL A 153 6.21 -6.66 -10.03
N LEU A 154 6.59 -6.12 -8.87
CA LEU A 154 6.53 -6.84 -7.60
C LEU A 154 5.12 -6.63 -7.02
N PHE A 155 4.40 -7.73 -6.79
CA PHE A 155 3.08 -7.75 -6.16
C PHE A 155 3.13 -8.55 -4.86
N ALA A 156 2.69 -7.96 -3.76
CA ALA A 156 2.74 -8.53 -2.41
C ALA A 156 1.57 -8.05 -1.55
N LYS A 157 1.42 -8.61 -0.35
CA LYS A 157 0.43 -8.15 0.65
C LYS A 157 0.86 -6.85 1.34
N SER A 158 2.17 -6.64 1.50
CA SER A 158 2.75 -5.41 2.06
C SER A 158 4.17 -5.21 1.56
N SER A 159 4.76 -4.05 1.84
CA SER A 159 6.13 -3.71 1.41
C SER A 159 7.22 -4.62 1.98
N VAL A 160 6.93 -5.34 3.05
CA VAL A 160 7.86 -6.27 3.75
C VAL A 160 7.43 -7.73 3.64
N ALA A 161 6.25 -8.01 3.05
CA ALA A 161 5.76 -9.37 2.85
C ALA A 161 6.45 -10.03 1.65
N GLU A 162 6.45 -11.35 1.64
CA GLU A 162 6.80 -12.13 0.45
C GLU A 162 5.80 -11.85 -0.68
N GLY A 163 6.32 -11.69 -1.89
CA GLY A 163 5.52 -11.35 -3.07
C GLY A 163 5.93 -12.13 -4.29
N VAL A 164 5.21 -11.91 -5.38
CA VAL A 164 5.49 -12.50 -6.69
C VAL A 164 6.00 -11.42 -7.66
N ILE A 165 6.86 -11.83 -8.58
CA ILE A 165 7.30 -10.99 -9.69
C ILE A 165 6.46 -11.36 -10.91
N LEU A 166 5.73 -10.38 -11.41
CA LEU A 166 4.97 -10.50 -12.66
C LEU A 166 5.76 -9.83 -13.79
N THR A 167 5.72 -10.44 -14.96
CA THR A 167 6.27 -9.89 -16.19
C THR A 167 5.15 -9.69 -17.20
N LYS A 168 5.50 -9.17 -18.39
CA LYS A 168 4.53 -8.96 -19.47
C LYS A 168 3.60 -10.15 -19.67
N ASP A 169 2.32 -9.86 -19.85
CA ASP A 169 1.21 -10.79 -20.07
C ASP A 169 0.95 -11.75 -18.89
N MET A 170 1.48 -11.42 -17.69
CA MET A 170 1.15 -12.15 -16.46
C MET A 170 0.12 -11.41 -15.63
N GLN A 171 -0.70 -12.19 -14.94
CA GLN A 171 -1.75 -11.74 -14.03
C GLN A 171 -1.62 -12.48 -12.69
N ALA A 172 -1.90 -11.81 -11.59
CA ALA A 172 -1.99 -12.44 -10.28
C ALA A 172 -3.09 -11.82 -9.45
N THR A 173 -3.62 -12.61 -8.54
CA THR A 173 -4.67 -12.20 -7.60
C THR A 173 -4.20 -12.38 -6.15
N LEU A 174 -4.71 -11.51 -5.26
CA LEU A 174 -4.49 -11.59 -3.83
C LEU A 174 -5.84 -11.47 -3.12
N SER A 175 -6.29 -12.55 -2.50
CA SER A 175 -7.46 -12.51 -1.62
C SER A 175 -7.10 -11.93 -0.25
N SER A 176 -8.10 -11.41 0.47
CA SER A 176 -7.92 -10.85 1.82
C SER A 176 -7.32 -11.86 2.81
N GLU A 177 -7.60 -13.14 2.64
CA GLU A 177 -7.13 -14.23 3.51
C GLU A 177 -5.75 -14.74 3.12
N ALA A 178 -5.30 -14.52 1.87
CA ALA A 178 -4.01 -14.96 1.39
C ALA A 178 -2.87 -14.10 1.93
N ASN A 179 -1.70 -14.71 2.11
CA ASN A 179 -0.48 -14.01 2.50
C ASN A 179 0.43 -13.71 1.31
N VAL A 180 0.29 -14.45 0.22
CA VAL A 180 1.09 -14.31 -1.01
C VAL A 180 0.12 -14.31 -2.19
N PRO A 181 0.33 -13.43 -3.20
CA PRO A 181 -0.46 -13.44 -4.42
C PRO A 181 -0.31 -14.76 -5.19
N VAL A 182 -1.37 -15.15 -5.88
CA VAL A 182 -1.41 -16.34 -6.75
C VAL A 182 -1.36 -15.90 -8.20
N ILE A 183 -0.38 -16.40 -8.94
CA ILE A 183 -0.24 -16.13 -10.37
C ILE A 183 -1.33 -16.93 -11.11
N ALA A 184 -2.08 -16.27 -12.00
CA ALA A 184 -3.09 -16.91 -12.82
C ALA A 184 -2.44 -17.85 -13.85
N VAL A 185 -3.08 -18.98 -14.09
CA VAL A 185 -2.64 -19.96 -15.10
C VAL A 185 -2.95 -19.42 -16.50
N GLU A 186 -4.11 -18.78 -16.64
CA GLU A 186 -4.54 -18.10 -17.86
C GLU A 186 -4.76 -16.62 -17.54
N THR A 187 -4.35 -15.75 -18.46
CA THR A 187 -4.44 -14.31 -18.30
C THR A 187 -5.64 -13.78 -19.06
N ASP A 188 -6.49 -13.02 -18.38
CA ASP A 188 -7.57 -12.30 -19.04
C ASP A 188 -7.05 -10.99 -19.66
N VAL A 189 -6.80 -11.03 -20.97
CA VAL A 189 -6.39 -9.84 -21.74
C VAL A 189 -7.47 -8.76 -21.79
N ASN A 190 -8.71 -9.08 -21.45
CA ASN A 190 -9.85 -8.16 -21.43
C ASN A 190 -10.03 -7.46 -20.07
N SER A 191 -9.25 -7.82 -19.05
CA SER A 191 -9.21 -7.07 -17.79
C SER A 191 -8.87 -5.58 -17.98
N ILE A 192 -8.22 -5.20 -19.10
CA ILE A 192 -7.93 -3.82 -19.50
C ILE A 192 -8.82 -3.30 -20.64
N ALA A 193 -9.87 -4.00 -21.04
CA ALA A 193 -10.77 -3.57 -22.14
C ALA A 193 -11.35 -2.17 -21.88
N TRP A 194 -11.66 -1.85 -20.64
CA TRP A 194 -12.14 -0.54 -20.18
C TRP A 194 -11.16 0.62 -20.47
N LYS A 195 -9.84 0.35 -20.49
CA LYS A 195 -8.79 1.33 -20.84
C LYS A 195 -8.49 1.28 -22.33
N ARG A 196 -8.42 0.08 -22.92
CA ARG A 196 -8.09 -0.11 -24.32
C ARG A 196 -9.21 0.34 -25.26
N GLY A 197 -10.46 0.27 -24.79
CA GLY A 197 -11.65 0.57 -25.59
C GLY A 197 -12.05 -0.55 -26.54
N SER A 198 -11.49 -1.77 -26.40
CA SER A 198 -11.85 -2.92 -27.21
C SER A 198 -11.69 -4.23 -26.43
N PHE A 199 -12.48 -5.25 -26.85
CA PHE A 199 -12.35 -6.64 -26.41
C PHE A 199 -11.60 -7.43 -27.46
N ILE A 200 -10.72 -8.34 -27.02
CA ILE A 200 -10.01 -9.27 -27.88
C ILE A 200 -10.40 -10.69 -27.46
N PHE A 201 -10.88 -11.47 -28.41
CA PHE A 201 -11.18 -12.89 -28.25
C PHE A 201 -10.38 -13.71 -29.25
N ASP A 202 -9.81 -14.82 -28.81
CA ASP A 202 -9.10 -15.78 -29.69
C ASP A 202 -9.58 -17.21 -29.38
N LYS A 203 -10.46 -17.72 -30.22
CA LYS A 203 -11.12 -19.01 -30.02
C LYS A 203 -11.79 -19.15 -28.66
N THR A 204 -12.27 -18.03 -28.13
CA THR A 204 -12.91 -17.97 -26.83
C THR A 204 -14.30 -18.58 -26.89
N PRO A 205 -14.67 -19.51 -26.01
CA PRO A 205 -16.01 -20.03 -25.90
C PRO A 205 -17.04 -18.91 -25.73
N LEU A 206 -18.21 -19.01 -26.39
CA LEU A 206 -19.22 -17.95 -26.30
C LEU A 206 -19.69 -17.69 -24.88
N ILE A 207 -19.70 -18.70 -24.03
CA ILE A 207 -20.03 -18.53 -22.63
C ILE A 207 -19.07 -17.52 -21.92
N ASP A 208 -17.76 -17.64 -22.14
CA ASP A 208 -16.73 -16.78 -21.56
C ASP A 208 -16.76 -15.37 -22.19
N VAL A 209 -17.07 -15.29 -23.52
CA VAL A 209 -17.31 -14.00 -24.19
C VAL A 209 -18.46 -13.25 -23.55
N LEU A 210 -19.59 -13.92 -23.31
CA LEU A 210 -20.78 -13.31 -22.71
C LEU A 210 -20.53 -12.96 -21.22
N GLU A 211 -19.73 -13.73 -20.49
CA GLU A 211 -19.33 -13.41 -19.12
C GLU A 211 -18.47 -12.13 -19.09
N THR A 212 -17.45 -12.03 -19.93
CA THR A 212 -16.62 -10.83 -20.10
C THR A 212 -17.46 -9.59 -20.41
N LEU A 213 -18.39 -9.68 -21.35
CA LEU A 213 -19.30 -8.58 -21.71
C LEU A 213 -20.25 -8.25 -20.54
N SER A 214 -20.76 -9.28 -19.83
CA SER A 214 -21.63 -9.09 -18.66
C SER A 214 -20.93 -8.33 -17.55
N GLU A 215 -19.67 -8.66 -17.26
CA GLU A 215 -18.87 -7.96 -16.26
C GLU A 215 -18.59 -6.51 -16.63
N HIS A 216 -18.35 -6.24 -17.91
CA HIS A 216 -18.04 -4.88 -18.36
C HIS A 216 -19.28 -3.98 -18.39
N TYR A 217 -20.38 -4.46 -18.99
CA TYR A 217 -21.60 -3.65 -19.20
C TYR A 217 -22.61 -3.77 -18.05
N LYS A 218 -22.37 -4.66 -17.07
CA LYS A 218 -23.29 -4.93 -15.93
C LYS A 218 -24.68 -5.40 -16.39
N VAL A 219 -24.68 -6.23 -17.44
CA VAL A 219 -25.88 -6.81 -18.08
C VAL A 219 -25.69 -8.30 -18.17
N SER A 220 -26.74 -9.09 -17.92
CA SER A 220 -26.69 -10.54 -18.09
C SER A 220 -27.16 -10.95 -19.47
N PHE A 221 -26.59 -12.02 -20.01
CA PHE A 221 -26.92 -12.57 -21.33
C PHE A 221 -27.36 -14.04 -21.23
N ALA A 222 -28.16 -14.47 -22.17
CA ALA A 222 -28.43 -15.87 -22.45
C ALA A 222 -28.31 -16.11 -23.96
N ALA A 223 -27.80 -17.28 -24.39
CA ALA A 223 -27.67 -17.62 -25.79
C ALA A 223 -28.16 -19.04 -26.08
N THR A 224 -28.49 -19.33 -27.33
CA THR A 224 -29.02 -20.62 -27.76
C THR A 224 -27.97 -21.72 -27.84
N ASP A 225 -26.72 -21.37 -28.14
CA ASP A 225 -25.60 -22.32 -28.29
C ASP A 225 -24.33 -21.67 -27.70
N LEU A 226 -23.86 -22.16 -26.55
CA LEU A 226 -22.75 -21.61 -25.81
C LEU A 226 -21.38 -22.23 -26.16
N ASP A 227 -21.38 -23.34 -26.91
CA ASP A 227 -20.15 -24.10 -27.22
C ASP A 227 -19.40 -23.52 -28.43
N LYS A 228 -19.99 -22.58 -29.15
CA LYS A 228 -19.36 -21.89 -30.27
C LYS A 228 -18.20 -21.01 -29.77
N GLN A 229 -17.18 -20.84 -30.62
CA GLN A 229 -15.99 -20.04 -30.30
C GLN A 229 -15.96 -18.77 -31.15
N LEU A 230 -15.56 -17.66 -30.50
CA LEU A 230 -15.41 -16.36 -31.13
C LEU A 230 -13.93 -16.00 -31.23
N SER A 231 -13.53 -15.44 -32.38
CA SER A 231 -12.26 -14.76 -32.55
C SER A 231 -12.48 -13.41 -33.22
N GLY A 232 -11.82 -12.38 -32.69
CA GLY A 232 -11.92 -11.02 -33.23
C GLY A 232 -11.65 -9.95 -32.20
N GLU A 233 -11.60 -8.72 -32.69
CA GLU A 233 -11.53 -7.51 -31.86
C GLU A 233 -12.82 -6.72 -32.00
N PHE A 234 -13.40 -6.31 -30.87
CA PHE A 234 -14.70 -5.63 -30.81
C PHE A 234 -14.56 -4.35 -30.01
N TYR A 235 -14.90 -3.20 -30.59
CA TYR A 235 -14.85 -1.92 -29.93
C TYR A 235 -15.94 -1.81 -28.84
N ALA A 236 -15.56 -1.35 -27.65
CA ALA A 236 -16.41 -1.37 -26.45
C ALA A 236 -17.43 -0.21 -26.38
N GLU A 237 -17.56 0.61 -27.44
CA GLU A 237 -18.45 1.79 -27.43
C GLU A 237 -19.92 1.43 -27.60
N ASP A 238 -20.25 0.34 -28.31
CA ASP A 238 -21.63 -0.05 -28.67
C ASP A 238 -21.86 -1.54 -28.43
N LEU A 239 -22.51 -1.84 -27.30
CA LEU A 239 -22.85 -3.21 -26.92
C LEU A 239 -23.81 -3.87 -27.89
N ASP A 240 -24.81 -3.12 -28.39
CA ASP A 240 -25.84 -3.71 -29.27
C ASP A 240 -25.21 -4.08 -30.65
N LEU A 241 -24.23 -3.28 -31.10
CA LEU A 241 -23.44 -3.60 -32.27
C LEU A 241 -22.58 -4.86 -32.04
N ILE A 242 -21.90 -4.98 -30.89
CA ILE A 242 -21.11 -6.17 -30.55
C ILE A 242 -22.00 -7.41 -30.56
N ILE A 243 -23.16 -7.37 -29.91
CA ILE A 243 -24.10 -8.49 -29.87
C ILE A 243 -24.55 -8.88 -31.29
N SER A 244 -24.94 -7.91 -32.11
CA SER A 244 -25.39 -8.17 -33.51
C SER A 244 -24.29 -8.81 -34.38
N LEU A 245 -23.04 -8.38 -34.20
CA LEU A 245 -21.88 -8.98 -34.90
C LEU A 245 -21.63 -10.41 -34.43
N ILE A 246 -21.72 -10.69 -33.15
CA ILE A 246 -21.56 -12.05 -32.59
C ILE A 246 -22.67 -12.96 -33.09
N GLU A 247 -23.93 -12.51 -33.04
CA GLU A 247 -25.09 -13.27 -33.57
C GLU A 247 -24.91 -13.62 -35.06
N SER A 248 -24.49 -12.64 -35.86
CA SER A 248 -24.25 -12.83 -37.29
C SER A 248 -23.06 -13.74 -37.57
N ALA A 249 -21.96 -13.61 -36.83
CA ALA A 249 -20.74 -14.39 -37.06
C ALA A 249 -20.90 -15.86 -36.64
N LEU A 250 -21.65 -16.10 -35.57
CA LEU A 250 -21.80 -17.45 -35.00
C LEU A 250 -23.13 -18.11 -35.31
N ASP A 251 -24.06 -17.41 -35.95
CA ASP A 251 -25.44 -17.90 -36.20
C ASP A 251 -26.08 -18.39 -34.87
N VAL A 252 -26.14 -17.52 -33.90
CA VAL A 252 -26.72 -17.72 -32.56
C VAL A 252 -27.72 -16.62 -32.28
N HIS A 253 -28.58 -16.83 -31.28
CA HIS A 253 -29.46 -15.78 -30.79
C HIS A 253 -29.09 -15.46 -29.31
N ILE A 254 -28.82 -14.18 -29.02
CA ILE A 254 -28.39 -13.67 -27.71
C ILE A 254 -29.49 -12.80 -27.14
N ILE A 255 -29.94 -13.11 -25.94
CA ILE A 255 -30.98 -12.37 -25.20
C ILE A 255 -30.32 -11.63 -24.06
N LYS A 256 -30.53 -10.30 -24.02
CA LYS A 256 -30.13 -9.41 -22.94
C LYS A 256 -31.21 -9.49 -21.81
N ARG A 257 -30.78 -9.67 -20.57
CA ARG A 257 -31.63 -9.81 -19.39
C ARG A 257 -31.40 -8.71 -18.36
#